data_46c8f91c0c536f4b4dc92fc84450da93
#
_entry.id   46c8f91c0c536f4b4dc92fc84450da93
#
_cell.length_a   1.000
_cell.length_b   1.000
_cell.length_c   1.000
_cell.angle_alpha   90.00
_cell.angle_beta   90.00
_cell.angle_gamma   90.00
#
_symmetry.space_group_name_H-M   'P 1'
#
loop_
_entity.id
_entity.type
_entity.pdbx_description
1 polymer ?
#
loop_
_entity_poly.entity_id
_entity_poly.type
_entity_poly.pdbx_seq_one_letter_code
_entity_poly.pdbx_strand_id
1 'polypeptide(L)'
;MSDDGMVYTFKLRQGVKFHNGEEMKADDVVASMNRWLELSAKANTLIGGSVFEEVDDYTVKMTANQASSDIIMILASPIQFAAIYPKEVVESASEEGIKEYIGTGPYKLAEWKQDQYVKLERYEDYQPSPNASTGLADAKDVVSDVIYFRVVTDSATRIAGVENGQYDIAEDVPLERYQELSEKSGLKLIIQSGGTLNLFLNTTEGIMANEKVRQAALAALNCDDVLLAAYGDPSLYEINAGWCNPDDKQWGTDAGKEYYNQNDVEKAKKLLAESGYNNEKIVLVTTPDYEEMYNATLVVQEQLKQAGFNAEVESYDFSTFMEHRSDPKQFSMFITSNSYNMLPVQLSVLDKGWAGLDRQEVTDGITKIRSAASDEEAAEAWADLQTFLYEDGAATVLGHFTNVILTNEKVDGVGYVRFPIYWTATK
;
A
#
# COMPACT_ATOMS: atom_id res chain seq x y z
N MET A 1 17.49 14.90 -16.80
CA MET A 1 18.41 14.29 -15.81
C MET A 1 19.82 14.49 -16.32
N SER A 2 20.77 14.78 -15.42
CA SER A 2 22.22 14.80 -15.75
C SER A 2 22.75 13.37 -15.98
N ASP A 3 23.88 13.26 -16.68
CA ASP A 3 24.48 11.95 -17.03
C ASP A 3 24.92 11.14 -15.80
N ASP A 4 25.21 11.81 -14.68
CA ASP A 4 25.59 11.21 -13.41
C ASP A 4 24.39 10.85 -12.51
N GLY A 5 23.16 11.10 -12.98
CA GLY A 5 21.94 10.81 -12.22
C GLY A 5 21.71 11.67 -10.98
N MET A 6 22.49 12.74 -10.80
CA MET A 6 22.43 13.58 -9.60
C MET A 6 21.51 14.79 -9.72
N VAL A 7 21.26 15.27 -10.93
CA VAL A 7 20.46 16.49 -11.15
C VAL A 7 19.28 16.23 -12.05
N TYR A 8 18.10 16.62 -11.58
CA TYR A 8 16.84 16.52 -12.32
C TYR A 8 16.28 17.93 -12.55
N THR A 9 15.97 18.26 -13.80
CA THR A 9 15.39 19.54 -14.18
C THR A 9 13.96 19.36 -14.62
N PHE A 10 13.03 20.03 -13.95
CA PHE A 10 11.60 20.00 -14.21
C PHE A 10 11.18 21.31 -14.88
N LYS A 11 10.53 21.22 -16.04
CA LYS A 11 9.88 22.34 -16.71
C LYS A 11 8.42 22.35 -16.37
N LEU A 12 7.95 23.41 -15.73
CA LEU A 12 6.57 23.59 -15.33
C LEU A 12 5.71 24.07 -16.50
N ARG A 13 4.46 23.63 -16.54
CA ARG A 13 3.49 24.19 -17.48
C ARG A 13 3.12 25.61 -17.03
N GLN A 14 3.06 26.53 -17.99
CA GLN A 14 2.63 27.91 -17.76
C GLN A 14 1.08 28.00 -17.76
N GLY A 15 0.54 28.96 -17.06
CA GLY A 15 -0.90 29.21 -16.98
C GLY A 15 -1.67 28.23 -16.09
N VAL A 16 -1.01 27.33 -15.35
CA VAL A 16 -1.66 26.43 -14.40
C VAL A 16 -2.05 27.24 -13.17
N LYS A 17 -3.35 27.26 -12.84
CA LYS A 17 -3.88 28.02 -11.71
C LYS A 17 -4.20 27.13 -10.52
N PHE A 18 -3.89 27.64 -9.34
CA PHE A 18 -4.42 27.13 -8.09
C PHE A 18 -5.92 27.42 -7.93
N HIS A 19 -6.58 26.75 -7.00
CA HIS A 19 -8.00 26.97 -6.69
C HIS A 19 -8.34 28.37 -6.20
N ASN A 20 -7.37 29.15 -5.74
CA ASN A 20 -7.50 30.57 -5.39
C ASN A 20 -7.37 31.50 -6.61
N GLY A 21 -7.04 30.97 -7.79
CA GLY A 21 -6.90 31.71 -9.04
C GLY A 21 -5.49 32.21 -9.36
N GLU A 22 -4.53 32.04 -8.45
CA GLU A 22 -3.11 32.40 -8.67
C GLU A 22 -2.43 31.38 -9.57
N GLU A 23 -1.46 31.82 -10.37
CA GLU A 23 -0.68 30.95 -11.24
C GLU A 23 0.43 30.26 -10.45
N MET A 24 0.52 28.93 -10.60
CA MET A 24 1.57 28.12 -10.01
C MET A 24 2.93 28.43 -10.65
N LYS A 25 3.94 28.68 -9.83
CA LYS A 25 5.30 28.97 -10.24
C LYS A 25 6.32 28.03 -9.56
N ALA A 26 7.59 28.23 -9.90
CA ALA A 26 8.68 27.39 -9.41
C ALA A 26 8.88 27.49 -7.90
N ASP A 27 8.69 28.67 -7.30
CA ASP A 27 8.81 28.86 -5.85
C ASP A 27 7.74 28.11 -5.05
N ASP A 28 6.51 27.96 -5.57
CA ASP A 28 5.46 27.12 -4.99
C ASP A 28 5.87 25.65 -4.95
N VAL A 29 6.42 25.17 -6.08
CA VAL A 29 6.90 23.79 -6.22
C VAL A 29 8.08 23.56 -5.27
N VAL A 30 9.03 24.46 -5.20
CA VAL A 30 10.20 24.37 -4.32
C VAL A 30 9.80 24.31 -2.85
N ALA A 31 8.91 25.21 -2.42
CA ALA A 31 8.39 25.21 -1.04
C ALA A 31 7.69 23.90 -0.69
N SER A 32 6.80 23.45 -1.57
CA SER A 32 6.03 22.21 -1.37
C SER A 32 6.91 20.97 -1.35
N MET A 33 7.84 20.83 -2.30
CA MET A 33 8.69 19.64 -2.44
C MET A 33 9.72 19.53 -1.32
N ASN A 34 10.33 20.64 -0.87
CA ASN A 34 11.26 20.59 0.26
C ASN A 34 10.52 20.23 1.56
N ARG A 35 9.31 20.77 1.79
CA ARG A 35 8.49 20.37 2.91
C ARG A 35 8.11 18.87 2.84
N TRP A 36 7.77 18.36 1.66
CA TRP A 36 7.45 16.95 1.46
C TRP A 36 8.65 16.05 1.79
N LEU A 37 9.86 16.42 1.40
CA LEU A 37 11.10 15.68 1.75
C LEU A 37 11.31 15.57 3.27
N GLU A 38 10.92 16.60 4.03
CA GLU A 38 11.03 16.59 5.50
C GLU A 38 9.97 15.71 6.17
N LEU A 39 8.72 15.77 5.69
CA LEU A 39 7.57 15.18 6.37
C LEU A 39 7.21 13.77 5.91
N SER A 40 7.48 13.42 4.65
CA SER A 40 7.22 12.09 4.14
C SER A 40 8.28 11.12 4.62
N ALA A 41 7.92 10.18 5.47
CA ALA A 41 8.85 9.15 5.96
C ALA A 41 9.50 8.36 4.81
N LYS A 42 8.73 8.05 3.74
CA LYS A 42 9.25 7.37 2.55
C LYS A 42 10.23 8.24 1.76
N ALA A 43 9.88 9.50 1.49
CA ALA A 43 10.77 10.41 0.77
C ALA A 43 12.05 10.65 1.57
N ASN A 44 11.95 10.89 2.87
CA ASN A 44 13.08 11.11 3.75
C ASN A 44 14.04 9.89 3.76
N THR A 45 13.49 8.68 3.88
CA THR A 45 14.29 7.45 3.90
C THR A 45 14.99 7.18 2.57
N LEU A 46 14.32 7.42 1.44
CA LEU A 46 14.80 7.00 0.12
C LEU A 46 15.63 8.07 -0.58
N ILE A 47 15.23 9.35 -0.47
CA ILE A 47 15.88 10.49 -1.13
C ILE A 47 16.11 11.68 -0.19
N GLY A 48 16.13 11.44 1.12
CA GLY A 48 16.42 12.46 2.12
C GLY A 48 17.78 13.11 1.90
N GLY A 49 17.86 14.43 2.19
CA GLY A 49 19.04 15.24 1.89
C GLY A 49 19.13 15.73 0.46
N SER A 50 18.20 15.33 -0.42
CA SER A 50 18.00 16.00 -1.73
C SER A 50 17.41 17.39 -1.52
N VAL A 51 17.60 18.28 -2.51
CA VAL A 51 17.16 19.67 -2.41
C VAL A 51 16.52 20.10 -3.72
N PHE A 52 15.36 20.78 -3.62
CA PHE A 52 14.71 21.46 -4.74
C PHE A 52 15.07 22.94 -4.72
N GLU A 53 15.44 23.50 -5.88
CA GLU A 53 15.82 24.90 -6.07
C GLU A 53 15.13 25.49 -7.30
N GLU A 54 14.73 26.75 -7.20
CA GLU A 54 14.24 27.54 -8.32
C GLU A 54 15.39 27.90 -9.25
N VAL A 55 15.18 27.75 -10.56
CA VAL A 55 16.12 28.20 -11.60
C VAL A 55 15.56 29.46 -12.29
N ASP A 56 14.29 29.42 -12.61
CA ASP A 56 13.47 30.51 -13.12
C ASP A 56 12.01 30.27 -12.77
N ASP A 57 11.10 31.21 -13.06
CA ASP A 57 9.66 31.13 -12.72
C ASP A 57 8.99 29.79 -13.07
N TYR A 58 9.51 29.06 -14.06
CA TYR A 58 8.92 27.81 -14.58
C TYR A 58 9.94 26.66 -14.71
N THR A 59 11.06 26.78 -14.02
CA THR A 59 12.08 25.73 -13.99
C THR A 59 12.52 25.46 -12.57
N VAL A 60 12.36 24.20 -12.16
CA VAL A 60 12.81 23.69 -10.86
C VAL A 60 13.92 22.67 -11.10
N LYS A 61 14.96 22.76 -10.30
CA LYS A 61 16.07 21.80 -10.26
C LYS A 61 16.03 21.05 -8.94
N MET A 62 16.08 19.72 -9.01
CA MET A 62 16.35 18.86 -7.86
C MET A 62 17.78 18.36 -7.93
N THR A 63 18.52 18.52 -6.87
CA THR A 63 19.83 17.89 -6.68
C THR A 63 19.66 16.73 -5.71
N ALA A 64 19.91 15.51 -6.19
CA ALA A 64 19.79 14.30 -5.39
C ALA A 64 20.98 14.18 -4.43
N ASN A 65 20.74 13.63 -3.25
CA ASN A 65 21.79 13.33 -2.27
C ASN A 65 22.74 12.22 -2.77
N GLN A 66 22.18 11.27 -3.53
CA GLN A 66 22.92 10.21 -4.21
C GLN A 66 22.20 9.85 -5.51
N ALA A 67 22.96 9.36 -6.50
CA ALA A 67 22.36 8.82 -7.71
C ALA A 67 21.57 7.54 -7.40
N SER A 68 20.38 7.43 -7.97
CA SER A 68 19.55 6.23 -7.85
C SER A 68 18.58 6.14 -9.02
N SER A 69 18.35 4.94 -9.54
CA SER A 69 17.45 4.66 -10.66
C SER A 69 15.96 4.86 -10.29
N ASP A 70 15.61 4.83 -8.99
CA ASP A 70 14.25 4.87 -8.49
C ASP A 70 13.69 6.27 -8.17
N ILE A 71 14.48 7.33 -8.31
CA ILE A 71 14.09 8.71 -7.93
C ILE A 71 12.80 9.14 -8.62
N ILE A 72 12.67 8.91 -9.92
CA ILE A 72 11.46 9.30 -10.68
C ILE A 72 10.25 8.52 -10.18
N MET A 73 10.40 7.24 -9.88
CA MET A 73 9.31 6.41 -9.36
C MET A 73 8.90 6.83 -7.94
N ILE A 74 9.86 7.26 -7.11
CA ILE A 74 9.57 7.82 -5.77
C ILE A 74 8.76 9.11 -5.89
N LEU A 75 9.14 10.01 -6.79
CA LEU A 75 8.41 11.26 -7.05
C LEU A 75 7.01 11.01 -7.65
N ALA A 76 6.84 9.94 -8.42
CA ALA A 76 5.56 9.55 -9.03
C ALA A 76 4.67 8.73 -8.09
N SER A 77 5.14 8.34 -6.91
CA SER A 77 4.40 7.46 -6.01
C SER A 77 3.11 8.11 -5.51
N PRO A 78 1.95 7.43 -5.61
CA PRO A 78 0.70 7.92 -5.05
C PRO A 78 0.61 7.69 -3.53
N ILE A 79 1.58 6.99 -2.93
CA ILE A 79 1.65 6.75 -1.49
C ILE A 79 2.55 7.79 -0.86
N GLN A 80 2.01 8.58 0.09
CA GLN A 80 2.68 9.75 0.66
C GLN A 80 3.14 10.73 -0.45
N PHE A 81 2.25 10.97 -1.43
CA PHE A 81 2.54 11.80 -2.59
C PHE A 81 2.86 13.25 -2.23
N ALA A 82 3.67 13.88 -3.09
CA ALA A 82 3.95 15.30 -2.99
C ALA A 82 2.77 16.12 -3.53
N ALA A 83 2.14 16.92 -2.68
CA ALA A 83 1.10 17.86 -3.07
C ALA A 83 1.70 19.26 -3.22
N ILE A 84 1.41 19.93 -4.33
CA ILE A 84 1.87 21.28 -4.60
C ILE A 84 0.82 22.28 -4.12
N TYR A 85 1.22 23.18 -3.24
CA TYR A 85 0.44 24.25 -2.66
C TYR A 85 1.04 25.61 -3.02
N PRO A 86 0.27 26.72 -2.94
CA PRO A 86 0.84 28.06 -2.94
C PRO A 86 1.90 28.18 -1.83
N LYS A 87 2.99 28.86 -2.13
CA LYS A 87 4.14 29.01 -1.21
C LYS A 87 3.73 29.59 0.14
N GLU A 88 2.87 30.61 0.13
CA GLU A 88 2.37 31.23 1.36
C GLU A 88 1.55 30.27 2.24
N VAL A 89 0.84 29.30 1.63
CA VAL A 89 0.13 28.24 2.35
C VAL A 89 1.13 27.30 3.03
N VAL A 90 2.20 26.95 2.33
CA VAL A 90 3.29 26.12 2.89
C VAL A 90 4.00 26.83 4.02
N GLU A 91 4.36 28.12 3.85
CA GLU A 91 5.08 28.91 4.83
C GLU A 91 4.24 29.23 6.08
N SER A 92 2.91 29.30 5.93
CA SER A 92 1.97 29.50 7.04
C SER A 92 1.64 28.22 7.82
N ALA A 93 2.05 27.06 7.32
CA ALA A 93 1.73 25.78 7.92
C ALA A 93 2.40 25.60 9.30
N SER A 94 1.61 25.15 10.28
CA SER A 94 2.08 24.82 11.62
C SER A 94 2.51 23.34 11.75
N GLU A 95 2.91 22.93 12.95
CA GLU A 95 3.14 21.51 13.29
C GLU A 95 1.86 20.66 13.11
N GLU A 96 0.66 21.26 13.21
CA GLU A 96 -0.62 20.60 12.96
C GLU A 96 -0.88 20.34 11.45
N GLY A 97 -0.05 20.86 10.57
CA GLY A 97 -0.16 20.69 9.11
C GLY A 97 -0.71 21.92 8.38
N ILE A 98 -1.07 21.69 7.11
CA ILE A 98 -1.67 22.67 6.22
C ILE A 98 -3.17 22.78 6.52
N LYS A 99 -3.69 24.00 6.62
CA LYS A 99 -5.10 24.27 6.93
C LYS A 99 -5.93 24.69 5.71
N GLU A 100 -5.28 25.14 4.64
CA GLU A 100 -5.92 25.57 3.40
C GLU A 100 -5.63 24.56 2.28
N TYR A 101 -6.66 23.84 1.84
CA TYR A 101 -6.54 22.77 0.84
C TYR A 101 -6.69 23.35 -0.58
N ILE A 102 -5.67 24.11 -1.01
CA ILE A 102 -5.58 24.77 -2.31
C ILE A 102 -4.61 24.01 -3.20
N GLY A 103 -5.10 23.43 -4.27
CA GLY A 103 -4.30 22.68 -5.25
C GLY A 103 -4.56 23.18 -6.66
N THR A 104 -4.02 22.46 -7.66
CA THR A 104 -4.18 22.74 -9.10
C THR A 104 -5.07 21.70 -9.79
N GLY A 105 -5.75 20.84 -9.04
CA GLY A 105 -6.57 19.74 -9.54
C GLY A 105 -7.91 20.17 -10.14
N PRO A 106 -8.63 19.23 -10.79
CA PRO A 106 -9.91 19.53 -11.45
C PRO A 106 -11.08 19.73 -10.49
N TYR A 107 -10.91 19.40 -9.22
CA TYR A 107 -11.89 19.65 -8.16
C TYR A 107 -11.25 20.43 -7.02
N LYS A 108 -12.03 21.32 -6.42
CA LYS A 108 -11.67 22.06 -5.20
C LYS A 108 -12.51 21.60 -4.03
N LEU A 109 -11.95 21.68 -2.83
CA LEU A 109 -12.67 21.44 -1.58
C LEU A 109 -13.71 22.55 -1.39
N ALA A 110 -14.99 22.17 -1.41
CA ALA A 110 -16.10 23.11 -1.17
C ALA A 110 -16.55 23.08 0.29
N GLU A 111 -16.60 21.91 0.89
CA GLU A 111 -17.01 21.75 2.29
C GLU A 111 -16.43 20.46 2.88
N TRP A 112 -15.99 20.53 4.14
CA TRP A 112 -15.63 19.38 4.94
C TRP A 112 -16.39 19.41 6.25
N LYS A 113 -17.28 18.46 6.43
CA LYS A 113 -17.94 18.18 7.70
C LYS A 113 -17.34 16.93 8.31
N GLN A 114 -16.58 17.13 9.36
CA GLN A 114 -15.91 16.04 10.07
C GLN A 114 -16.92 14.93 10.41
N ASP A 115 -16.49 13.67 10.21
CA ASP A 115 -17.27 12.44 10.43
C ASP A 115 -18.60 12.35 9.66
N GLN A 116 -18.83 13.22 8.67
CA GLN A 116 -20.03 13.21 7.85
C GLN A 116 -19.71 13.12 6.35
N TYR A 117 -18.99 14.09 5.79
CA TYR A 117 -18.62 14.10 4.37
C TYR A 117 -17.55 15.12 4.02
N VAL A 118 -16.90 14.86 2.89
CA VAL A 118 -16.12 15.84 2.12
C VAL A 118 -16.88 16.10 0.81
N LYS A 119 -17.12 17.37 0.51
CA LYS A 119 -17.73 17.84 -0.74
C LYS A 119 -16.67 18.48 -1.60
N LEU A 120 -16.52 17.98 -2.82
CA LEU A 120 -15.68 18.56 -3.85
C LEU A 120 -16.56 19.15 -4.95
N GLU A 121 -16.17 20.30 -5.48
CA GLU A 121 -16.83 20.95 -6.64
C GLU A 121 -15.83 21.10 -7.78
N ARG A 122 -16.33 20.95 -9.02
CA ARG A 122 -15.56 21.18 -10.23
C ARG A 122 -14.90 22.54 -10.18
N TYR A 123 -13.64 22.58 -10.58
CA TYR A 123 -12.90 23.84 -10.73
C TYR A 123 -12.95 24.27 -12.20
N GLU A 124 -13.71 25.32 -12.50
CA GLU A 124 -13.98 25.78 -13.87
C GLU A 124 -12.71 26.27 -14.59
N ASP A 125 -11.74 26.83 -13.84
CA ASP A 125 -10.46 27.31 -14.38
C ASP A 125 -9.40 26.22 -14.46
N TYR A 126 -9.74 24.94 -14.24
CA TYR A 126 -8.80 23.84 -14.35
C TYR A 126 -8.14 23.78 -15.73
N GLN A 127 -6.81 23.69 -15.74
CA GLN A 127 -6.01 23.61 -16.95
C GLN A 127 -5.56 22.16 -17.19
N PRO A 128 -6.25 21.36 -18.01
CA PRO A 128 -5.84 19.97 -18.26
C PRO A 128 -4.47 19.90 -18.96
N SER A 129 -3.78 18.80 -18.75
CA SER A 129 -2.57 18.49 -19.56
C SER A 129 -2.95 18.40 -21.05
N PRO A 130 -2.08 18.82 -21.97
CA PRO A 130 -2.31 18.61 -23.40
C PRO A 130 -2.19 17.14 -23.81
N ASN A 131 -1.62 16.30 -22.97
CA ASN A 131 -1.48 14.87 -23.22
C ASN A 131 -2.77 14.13 -22.81
N ALA A 132 -3.07 13.03 -23.50
CA ALA A 132 -4.16 12.16 -23.11
C ALA A 132 -3.95 11.55 -21.70
N SER A 133 -5.05 11.28 -21.02
CA SER A 133 -4.99 10.67 -19.68
C SER A 133 -4.28 9.30 -19.71
N THR A 134 -3.41 9.09 -18.73
CA THR A 134 -2.72 7.81 -18.48
C THR A 134 -2.98 7.32 -17.05
N GLY A 135 -4.21 7.41 -16.59
CA GLY A 135 -4.61 7.08 -15.23
C GLY A 135 -4.50 8.28 -14.29
N LEU A 136 -3.49 8.33 -13.42
CA LEU A 136 -3.29 9.45 -12.49
C LEU A 136 -2.57 10.64 -13.10
N ALA A 137 -1.84 10.43 -14.20
CA ALA A 137 -1.08 11.46 -14.90
C ALA A 137 -1.88 12.09 -16.04
N ASP A 138 -1.38 13.21 -16.54
CA ASP A 138 -1.87 13.93 -17.71
C ASP A 138 -3.32 14.47 -17.59
N ALA A 139 -4.08 14.51 -18.68
CA ALA A 139 -5.43 15.07 -18.68
C ALA A 139 -6.36 14.30 -17.74
N LYS A 140 -7.17 15.04 -16.98
CA LYS A 140 -8.26 14.47 -16.18
C LYS A 140 -9.57 14.95 -16.76
N ASP A 141 -10.27 14.03 -17.42
CA ASP A 141 -11.58 14.30 -18.02
C ASP A 141 -12.64 14.31 -16.92
N VAL A 142 -13.00 15.51 -16.50
CA VAL A 142 -13.95 15.73 -15.41
C VAL A 142 -15.37 15.70 -15.93
N VAL A 143 -16.19 14.81 -15.41
CA VAL A 143 -17.57 14.62 -15.88
C VAL A 143 -18.59 15.17 -14.89
N SER A 144 -18.43 14.89 -13.60
CA SER A 144 -19.38 15.30 -12.57
C SER A 144 -19.06 16.70 -12.05
N ASP A 145 -20.10 17.53 -11.77
CA ASP A 145 -19.90 18.87 -11.23
C ASP A 145 -19.58 18.86 -9.73
N VAL A 146 -20.10 17.84 -9.02
CA VAL A 146 -19.93 17.69 -7.57
C VAL A 146 -19.68 16.24 -7.20
N ILE A 147 -18.75 16.00 -6.29
CA ILE A 147 -18.50 14.69 -5.69
C ILE A 147 -18.65 14.81 -4.16
N TYR A 148 -19.41 13.89 -3.56
CA TYR A 148 -19.49 13.74 -2.12
C TYR A 148 -18.82 12.44 -1.67
N PHE A 149 -17.82 12.53 -0.84
CA PHE A 149 -17.30 11.41 -0.08
C PHE A 149 -18.00 11.38 1.28
N ARG A 150 -18.90 10.43 1.49
CA ARG A 150 -19.69 10.32 2.72
C ARG A 150 -19.09 9.30 3.67
N VAL A 151 -18.96 9.66 4.94
CA VAL A 151 -18.53 8.75 6.00
C VAL A 151 -19.77 7.96 6.45
N VAL A 152 -19.80 6.67 6.13
CA VAL A 152 -20.85 5.74 6.55
C VAL A 152 -20.17 4.48 7.07
N THR A 153 -20.02 4.36 8.36
CA THR A 153 -19.21 3.30 9.00
C THR A 153 -19.83 1.92 8.89
N ASP A 154 -21.17 1.82 8.91
CA ASP A 154 -21.89 0.56 8.79
C ASP A 154 -22.01 0.11 7.32
N SER A 155 -21.46 -1.04 7.01
CA SER A 155 -21.42 -1.59 5.64
C SER A 155 -22.81 -1.94 5.10
N ALA A 156 -23.71 -2.45 5.93
CA ALA A 156 -25.07 -2.77 5.52
C ALA A 156 -25.84 -1.50 5.11
N THR A 157 -25.62 -0.39 5.82
CA THR A 157 -26.17 0.92 5.47
C THR A 157 -25.59 1.44 4.17
N ARG A 158 -24.27 1.25 3.88
CA ARG A 158 -23.66 1.63 2.61
C ARG A 158 -24.29 0.87 1.45
N ILE A 159 -24.38 -0.45 1.57
CA ILE A 159 -24.99 -1.33 0.55
C ILE A 159 -26.44 -0.95 0.31
N ALA A 160 -27.25 -0.86 1.35
CA ALA A 160 -28.66 -0.46 1.22
C ALA A 160 -28.84 0.92 0.57
N GLY A 161 -27.90 1.84 0.84
CA GLY A 161 -27.88 3.16 0.22
C GLY A 161 -27.65 3.12 -1.29
N VAL A 162 -26.81 2.21 -1.79
CA VAL A 162 -26.63 2.00 -3.23
C VAL A 162 -27.86 1.32 -3.84
N GLU A 163 -28.41 0.30 -3.18
CA GLU A 163 -29.61 -0.42 -3.62
C GLU A 163 -30.82 0.50 -3.82
N ASN A 164 -31.03 1.43 -2.89
CA ASN A 164 -32.17 2.35 -2.93
C ASN A 164 -31.87 3.66 -3.71
N GLY A 165 -30.65 3.84 -4.22
CA GLY A 165 -30.23 5.00 -5.00
C GLY A 165 -29.92 6.26 -4.17
N GLN A 166 -29.74 6.13 -2.86
CA GLN A 166 -29.27 7.21 -1.98
C GLN A 166 -27.77 7.49 -2.19
N TYR A 167 -27.02 6.46 -2.49
CA TYR A 167 -25.60 6.52 -2.87
C TYR A 167 -25.42 5.94 -4.26
N ASP A 168 -24.41 6.41 -4.96
CA ASP A 168 -24.06 5.92 -6.30
C ASP A 168 -23.03 4.79 -6.23
N ILE A 169 -22.12 4.89 -5.27
CA ILE A 169 -20.96 4.02 -5.10
C ILE A 169 -20.77 3.72 -3.60
N ALA A 170 -20.40 2.49 -3.28
CA ALA A 170 -19.93 2.10 -1.95
C ALA A 170 -18.61 1.35 -2.07
N GLU A 171 -17.61 1.82 -1.34
CA GLU A 171 -16.34 1.14 -1.12
C GLU A 171 -16.42 0.20 0.08
N ASP A 172 -15.40 -0.63 0.26
CA ASP A 172 -15.25 -1.57 1.38
C ASP A 172 -16.50 -2.44 1.57
N VAL A 173 -16.89 -3.10 0.50
CA VAL A 173 -17.99 -4.07 0.53
C VAL A 173 -17.50 -5.33 1.23
N PRO A 174 -18.19 -5.80 2.29
CA PRO A 174 -17.84 -7.07 2.94
C PRO A 174 -17.83 -8.22 1.94
N LEU A 175 -16.73 -8.94 1.87
CA LEU A 175 -16.50 -9.94 0.83
C LEU A 175 -17.42 -11.15 0.95
N GLU A 176 -17.88 -11.47 2.14
CA GLU A 176 -18.91 -12.49 2.38
C GLU A 176 -20.25 -12.17 1.70
N ARG A 177 -20.49 -10.88 1.36
CA ARG A 177 -21.67 -10.43 0.62
C ARG A 177 -21.49 -10.50 -0.91
N TYR A 178 -20.29 -10.80 -1.39
CA TYR A 178 -19.94 -10.73 -2.81
C TYR A 178 -20.89 -11.55 -3.69
N GLN A 179 -21.10 -12.83 -3.37
CA GLN A 179 -21.97 -13.70 -4.16
C GLN A 179 -23.42 -13.18 -4.20
N GLU A 180 -23.99 -12.83 -3.05
CA GLU A 180 -25.33 -12.26 -2.96
C GLU A 180 -25.49 -11.01 -3.82
N LEU A 181 -24.54 -10.08 -3.72
CA LEU A 181 -24.59 -8.81 -4.42
C LEU A 181 -24.34 -8.95 -5.92
N SER A 182 -23.53 -9.92 -6.34
CA SER A 182 -23.26 -10.20 -7.75
C SER A 182 -24.48 -10.70 -8.52
N GLU A 183 -25.42 -11.34 -7.83
CA GLU A 183 -26.68 -11.85 -8.41
C GLU A 183 -27.82 -10.83 -8.38
N LYS A 184 -27.64 -9.68 -7.70
CA LYS A 184 -28.68 -8.65 -7.54
C LYS A 184 -28.78 -7.78 -8.79
N SER A 185 -29.97 -7.75 -9.39
CA SER A 185 -30.26 -6.84 -10.51
C SER A 185 -30.20 -5.38 -10.06
N GLY A 186 -29.75 -4.48 -10.94
CA GLY A 186 -29.62 -3.05 -10.64
C GLY A 186 -28.32 -2.66 -9.95
N LEU A 187 -27.45 -3.62 -9.64
CA LEU A 187 -26.14 -3.44 -9.05
C LEU A 187 -25.03 -3.92 -9.96
N LYS A 188 -23.84 -3.35 -9.79
CA LYS A 188 -22.62 -3.75 -10.48
C LYS A 188 -21.48 -3.79 -9.46
N LEU A 189 -20.72 -4.88 -9.47
CA LEU A 189 -19.50 -5.01 -8.69
C LEU A 189 -18.28 -4.75 -9.57
N ILE A 190 -17.36 -3.95 -9.09
CA ILE A 190 -16.08 -3.68 -9.74
C ILE A 190 -15.02 -4.32 -8.86
N ILE A 191 -14.38 -5.36 -9.39
CA ILE A 191 -13.29 -6.07 -8.71
C ILE A 191 -11.98 -5.44 -9.12
N GLN A 192 -11.14 -5.13 -8.15
CA GLN A 192 -9.88 -4.44 -8.36
C GLN A 192 -8.76 -5.14 -7.57
N SER A 193 -7.57 -5.13 -8.12
CA SER A 193 -6.38 -5.64 -7.44
C SER A 193 -6.14 -4.82 -6.16
N GLY A 194 -6.13 -5.48 -5.00
CA GLY A 194 -6.03 -4.84 -3.69
C GLY A 194 -4.60 -4.75 -3.18
N GLY A 195 -3.97 -5.89 -3.01
CA GLY A 195 -2.64 -5.99 -2.40
C GLY A 195 -2.31 -7.39 -1.94
N THR A 196 -1.51 -7.49 -0.89
CA THR A 196 -1.08 -8.76 -0.29
C THR A 196 -1.52 -8.86 1.16
N LEU A 197 -1.98 -10.04 1.56
CA LEU A 197 -2.12 -10.43 2.97
C LEU A 197 -0.81 -11.09 3.39
N ASN A 198 -0.18 -10.58 4.43
CA ASN A 198 1.17 -10.98 4.82
C ASN A 198 1.21 -11.45 6.28
N LEU A 199 1.97 -12.51 6.53
CA LEU A 199 2.33 -12.96 7.87
C LEU A 199 3.76 -12.50 8.18
N PHE A 200 3.96 -11.78 9.28
CA PHE A 200 5.25 -11.35 9.80
C PHE A 200 5.63 -12.18 11.04
N LEU A 201 6.88 -12.58 11.10
CA LEU A 201 7.45 -13.37 12.17
C LEU A 201 8.57 -12.58 12.87
N ASN A 202 8.57 -12.55 14.18
CA ASN A 202 9.56 -11.80 14.95
C ASN A 202 10.96 -12.41 14.80
N THR A 203 11.90 -11.66 14.25
CA THR A 203 13.28 -12.14 14.05
C THR A 203 14.25 -11.78 15.18
N THR A 204 13.78 -11.01 16.19
CA THR A 204 14.66 -10.43 17.23
C THR A 204 14.43 -10.98 18.63
N GLU A 205 13.19 -11.30 18.97
CA GLU A 205 12.82 -11.67 20.35
C GLU A 205 12.18 -13.06 20.43
N GLY A 206 12.34 -13.70 21.57
CA GLY A 206 11.72 -14.99 21.86
C GLY A 206 12.20 -16.12 20.96
N ILE A 207 11.44 -17.20 20.94
CA ILE A 207 11.82 -18.42 20.19
C ILE A 207 11.75 -18.21 18.67
N MET A 208 10.96 -17.24 18.20
CA MET A 208 10.86 -16.91 16.78
C MET A 208 12.13 -16.24 16.22
N ALA A 209 13.05 -15.75 17.07
CA ALA A 209 14.38 -15.34 16.63
C ALA A 209 15.20 -16.50 16.04
N ASN A 210 14.83 -17.74 16.35
CA ASN A 210 15.43 -18.94 15.75
C ASN A 210 14.86 -19.19 14.34
N GLU A 211 15.71 -19.08 13.33
CA GLU A 211 15.36 -19.28 11.92
C GLU A 211 14.67 -20.62 11.65
N LYS A 212 15.15 -21.73 12.26
CA LYS A 212 14.51 -23.05 12.07
C LYS A 212 13.08 -23.09 12.59
N VAL A 213 12.77 -22.34 13.66
CA VAL A 213 11.40 -22.23 14.19
C VAL A 213 10.53 -21.46 13.22
N ARG A 214 11.04 -20.39 12.60
CA ARG A 214 10.32 -19.65 11.55
C ARG A 214 10.09 -20.52 10.31
N GLN A 215 11.12 -21.21 9.83
CA GLN A 215 11.01 -22.14 8.71
C GLN A 215 10.00 -23.27 8.98
N ALA A 216 9.95 -23.78 10.22
CA ALA A 216 8.96 -24.76 10.63
C ALA A 216 7.53 -24.20 10.56
N ALA A 217 7.34 -22.97 11.03
CA ALA A 217 6.05 -22.29 10.97
C ALA A 217 5.60 -22.12 9.50
N LEU A 218 6.48 -21.63 8.62
CA LEU A 218 6.15 -21.45 7.20
C LEU A 218 5.88 -22.77 6.47
N ALA A 219 6.59 -23.84 6.83
CA ALA A 219 6.35 -25.18 6.25
C ALA A 219 4.97 -25.73 6.57
N ALA A 220 4.36 -25.35 7.70
CA ALA A 220 3.04 -25.79 8.11
C ALA A 220 1.88 -25.12 7.37
N LEU A 221 2.12 -23.98 6.70
CA LEU A 221 1.07 -23.15 6.14
C LEU A 221 0.44 -23.74 4.90
N ASN A 222 -0.89 -23.80 4.90
CA ASN A 222 -1.76 -23.95 3.74
C ASN A 222 -2.42 -22.58 3.48
N CYS A 223 -1.89 -21.83 2.55
CA CYS A 223 -2.36 -20.49 2.25
C CYS A 223 -3.77 -20.45 1.66
N ASP A 224 -4.20 -21.53 0.96
CA ASP A 224 -5.56 -21.60 0.39
C ASP A 224 -6.63 -21.61 1.49
N ASP A 225 -6.44 -22.43 2.53
CA ASP A 225 -7.34 -22.45 3.69
C ASP A 225 -7.35 -21.10 4.42
N VAL A 226 -6.18 -20.44 4.53
CA VAL A 226 -6.07 -19.13 5.17
C VAL A 226 -6.82 -18.06 4.38
N LEU A 227 -6.61 -18.01 3.06
CA LEU A 227 -7.25 -17.01 2.19
C LEU A 227 -8.75 -17.27 2.04
N LEU A 228 -9.16 -18.52 1.99
CA LEU A 228 -10.58 -18.88 1.95
C LEU A 228 -11.30 -18.40 3.23
N ALA A 229 -10.67 -18.53 4.39
CA ALA A 229 -11.22 -18.03 5.64
C ALA A 229 -11.23 -16.49 5.71
N ALA A 230 -10.23 -15.84 5.12
CA ALA A 230 -10.10 -14.38 5.09
C ALA A 230 -11.11 -13.73 4.14
N TYR A 231 -11.30 -14.30 2.94
CA TYR A 231 -12.00 -13.64 1.83
C TYR A 231 -13.28 -14.36 1.37
N GLY A 232 -13.52 -15.58 1.80
CA GLY A 232 -14.78 -16.31 1.63
C GLY A 232 -15.03 -16.88 0.22
N ASP A 233 -14.45 -16.30 -0.83
CA ASP A 233 -14.64 -16.72 -2.22
C ASP A 233 -13.31 -16.79 -2.98
N PRO A 234 -12.97 -17.93 -3.63
CA PRO A 234 -11.71 -18.08 -4.39
C PRO A 234 -11.51 -17.09 -5.53
N SER A 235 -12.57 -16.42 -6.02
CA SER A 235 -12.45 -15.40 -7.06
C SER A 235 -11.93 -14.05 -6.53
N LEU A 236 -11.82 -13.90 -5.19
CA LEU A 236 -11.42 -12.65 -4.52
C LEU A 236 -9.96 -12.67 -4.05
N TYR A 237 -9.25 -13.76 -4.27
CA TYR A 237 -7.84 -13.87 -3.92
C TYR A 237 -7.06 -14.72 -4.95
N GLU A 238 -5.74 -14.60 -4.90
CA GLU A 238 -4.81 -15.40 -5.70
C GLU A 238 -3.70 -15.95 -4.82
N ILE A 239 -3.40 -17.25 -4.96
CA ILE A 239 -2.23 -17.89 -4.34
C ILE A 239 -1.02 -17.63 -5.21
N ASN A 240 -0.16 -16.72 -4.77
CA ASN A 240 1.02 -16.31 -5.50
C ASN A 240 2.13 -15.90 -4.52
N ALA A 241 3.36 -16.33 -4.79
CA ALA A 241 4.52 -16.06 -3.94
C ALA A 241 5.11 -14.65 -4.09
N GLY A 242 4.69 -13.90 -5.07
CA GLY A 242 5.22 -12.55 -5.34
C GLY A 242 4.90 -11.56 -4.22
N TRP A 243 5.87 -10.78 -3.78
CA TRP A 243 5.64 -9.65 -2.87
C TRP A 243 5.11 -8.41 -3.60
N CYS A 244 5.40 -8.30 -4.88
CA CYS A 244 4.89 -7.25 -5.76
C CYS A 244 3.66 -7.75 -6.53
N ASN A 245 2.98 -6.83 -7.23
CA ASN A 245 1.86 -7.21 -8.09
C ASN A 245 2.34 -8.22 -9.14
N PRO A 246 1.72 -9.40 -9.28
CA PRO A 246 2.12 -10.40 -10.27
C PRO A 246 2.08 -9.88 -11.72
N ASP A 247 1.18 -8.93 -12.02
CA ASP A 247 1.05 -8.33 -13.34
C ASP A 247 2.10 -7.24 -13.62
N ASP A 248 2.91 -6.87 -12.62
CA ASP A 248 3.99 -5.91 -12.81
C ASP A 248 5.11 -6.54 -13.62
N LYS A 249 5.40 -5.97 -14.80
CA LYS A 249 6.36 -6.52 -15.76
C LYS A 249 7.81 -6.48 -15.28
N GLN A 250 8.14 -5.56 -14.38
CA GLN A 250 9.48 -5.41 -13.84
C GLN A 250 9.65 -6.14 -12.51
N TRP A 251 8.67 -6.04 -11.63
CA TRP A 251 8.79 -6.47 -10.25
C TRP A 251 8.02 -7.75 -9.91
N GLY A 252 7.12 -8.19 -10.80
CA GLY A 252 6.38 -9.43 -10.61
C GLY A 252 7.34 -10.62 -10.76
N THR A 253 7.52 -11.41 -9.70
CA THR A 253 8.36 -12.61 -9.68
C THR A 253 7.83 -13.63 -8.68
N ASP A 254 8.02 -14.91 -8.97
CA ASP A 254 7.73 -16.02 -8.06
C ASP A 254 9.01 -16.63 -7.44
N ALA A 255 10.11 -15.87 -7.44
CA ALA A 255 11.38 -16.30 -6.86
C ALA A 255 11.21 -16.68 -5.39
N GLY A 256 11.79 -17.80 -4.94
CA GLY A 256 11.60 -18.34 -3.60
C GLY A 256 10.30 -19.14 -3.39
N LYS A 257 9.52 -19.39 -4.45
CA LYS A 257 8.24 -20.14 -4.37
C LYS A 257 8.36 -21.54 -3.77
N GLU A 258 9.53 -22.15 -3.77
CA GLU A 258 9.80 -23.45 -3.16
C GLU A 258 9.67 -23.42 -1.62
N TYR A 259 9.74 -22.22 -1.02
CA TYR A 259 9.53 -21.98 0.41
C TYR A 259 8.11 -21.51 0.72
N TYR A 260 7.34 -21.16 -0.30
CA TYR A 260 5.98 -20.63 -0.19
C TYR A 260 4.93 -21.73 -0.15
N ASN A 261 3.88 -21.56 0.67
CA ASN A 261 2.69 -22.44 0.72
C ASN A 261 3.02 -23.93 0.68
N GLN A 262 3.97 -24.36 1.52
CA GLN A 262 4.52 -25.71 1.46
C GLN A 262 3.51 -26.77 1.90
N ASN A 263 2.58 -26.43 2.80
CA ASN A 263 1.54 -27.31 3.32
C ASN A 263 2.10 -28.70 3.74
N ASP A 264 3.27 -28.69 4.40
CA ASP A 264 4.01 -29.90 4.81
C ASP A 264 4.17 -29.94 6.34
N VAL A 265 3.14 -30.44 7.01
CA VAL A 265 3.10 -30.58 8.46
C VAL A 265 4.20 -31.51 8.99
N GLU A 266 4.59 -32.53 8.26
CA GLU A 266 5.66 -33.46 8.69
C GLU A 266 7.05 -32.79 8.61
N LYS A 267 7.31 -32.02 7.54
CA LYS A 267 8.50 -31.16 7.45
C LYS A 267 8.52 -30.13 8.59
N ALA A 268 7.38 -29.50 8.87
CA ALA A 268 7.25 -28.54 9.97
C ALA A 268 7.62 -29.17 11.33
N LYS A 269 7.04 -30.32 11.66
CA LYS A 269 7.36 -31.08 12.89
C LYS A 269 8.84 -31.46 12.98
N LYS A 270 9.43 -31.88 11.87
CA LYS A 270 10.87 -32.23 11.82
C LYS A 270 11.74 -31.02 12.10
N LEU A 271 11.50 -29.90 11.42
CA LEU A 271 12.24 -28.66 11.63
C LEU A 271 12.08 -28.14 13.06
N LEU A 272 10.86 -28.23 13.62
CA LEU A 272 10.55 -27.81 14.98
C LEU A 272 11.33 -28.68 16.00
N ALA A 273 11.39 -29.99 15.80
CA ALA A 273 12.15 -30.88 16.66
C ALA A 273 13.68 -30.62 16.60
N GLU A 274 14.19 -30.24 15.42
CA GLU A 274 15.61 -29.91 15.21
C GLU A 274 15.99 -28.51 15.72
N SER A 275 15.00 -27.63 15.94
CA SER A 275 15.24 -26.24 16.36
C SER A 275 15.56 -26.07 17.85
N GLY A 276 15.25 -27.08 18.64
CA GLY A 276 15.34 -27.00 20.11
C GLY A 276 14.12 -26.39 20.77
N TYR A 277 13.02 -26.17 20.03
CA TYR A 277 11.74 -25.71 20.56
C TYR A 277 11.22 -26.65 21.66
N ASN A 278 10.81 -26.10 22.79
CA ASN A 278 10.39 -26.82 23.99
C ASN A 278 9.05 -26.32 24.50
N ASN A 279 8.08 -26.22 23.60
CA ASN A 279 6.71 -25.80 23.90
C ASN A 279 6.59 -24.33 24.39
N GLU A 280 7.51 -23.45 23.98
CA GLU A 280 7.41 -22.03 24.24
C GLU A 280 6.13 -21.46 23.59
N LYS A 281 5.52 -20.50 24.29
CA LYS A 281 4.30 -19.84 23.80
C LYS A 281 4.59 -19.01 22.53
N ILE A 282 3.83 -19.20 21.49
CA ILE A 282 3.82 -18.40 20.27
C ILE A 282 2.59 -17.51 20.27
N VAL A 283 2.79 -16.20 20.40
CA VAL A 283 1.70 -15.22 20.45
C VAL A 283 1.45 -14.66 19.04
N LEU A 284 0.24 -14.88 18.54
CA LEU A 284 -0.26 -14.25 17.31
C LEU A 284 -1.15 -13.06 17.70
N VAL A 285 -0.66 -11.84 17.51
CA VAL A 285 -1.48 -10.66 17.75
C VAL A 285 -2.33 -10.32 16.52
N THR A 286 -3.59 -9.93 16.74
CA THR A 286 -4.54 -9.63 15.67
C THR A 286 -5.58 -8.60 16.11
N THR A 287 -6.44 -8.19 15.19
CA THR A 287 -7.56 -7.28 15.46
C THR A 287 -8.84 -7.75 14.77
N PRO A 288 -10.00 -7.69 15.46
CA PRO A 288 -11.29 -7.98 14.85
C PRO A 288 -11.84 -6.81 14.03
N ASP A 289 -11.20 -5.64 14.07
CA ASP A 289 -11.61 -4.46 13.30
C ASP A 289 -11.36 -4.67 11.80
N TYR A 290 -10.49 -5.63 11.44
CA TYR A 290 -10.23 -6.13 10.09
C TYR A 290 -10.48 -7.63 10.07
N GLU A 291 -11.66 -8.00 9.61
CA GLU A 291 -12.18 -9.38 9.70
C GLU A 291 -11.29 -10.38 8.94
N GLU A 292 -10.75 -10.00 7.79
CA GLU A 292 -9.83 -10.83 7.01
C GLU A 292 -8.53 -11.13 7.78
N MET A 293 -8.00 -10.17 8.52
CA MET A 293 -6.80 -10.37 9.36
C MET A 293 -7.09 -11.31 10.52
N TYR A 294 -8.25 -11.12 11.17
CA TYR A 294 -8.67 -11.96 12.29
C TYR A 294 -8.90 -13.40 11.87
N ASN A 295 -9.69 -13.63 10.82
CA ASN A 295 -10.02 -14.96 10.33
C ASN A 295 -8.77 -15.71 9.83
N ALA A 296 -7.88 -15.03 9.08
CA ALA A 296 -6.59 -15.59 8.68
C ALA A 296 -5.75 -16.03 9.89
N THR A 297 -5.71 -15.20 10.95
CA THR A 297 -4.93 -15.50 12.16
C THR A 297 -5.44 -16.76 12.87
N LEU A 298 -6.76 -16.97 12.92
CA LEU A 298 -7.33 -18.18 13.54
C LEU A 298 -6.95 -19.44 12.77
N VAL A 299 -6.95 -19.42 11.44
CA VAL A 299 -6.55 -20.57 10.63
C VAL A 299 -5.05 -20.84 10.76
N VAL A 300 -4.20 -19.80 10.71
CA VAL A 300 -2.75 -19.96 10.94
C VAL A 300 -2.47 -20.53 12.31
N GLN A 301 -3.16 -20.07 13.37
CA GLN A 301 -3.03 -20.66 14.71
C GLN A 301 -3.31 -22.16 14.70
N GLU A 302 -4.37 -22.58 14.05
CA GLU A 302 -4.75 -24.00 14.02
C GLU A 302 -3.73 -24.85 13.24
N GLN A 303 -3.23 -24.35 12.12
CA GLN A 303 -2.17 -25.02 11.34
C GLN A 303 -0.88 -25.16 12.14
N LEU A 304 -0.49 -24.12 12.88
CA LEU A 304 0.65 -24.16 13.77
C LEU A 304 0.47 -25.20 14.89
N LYS A 305 -0.72 -25.28 15.51
CA LYS A 305 -1.01 -26.30 16.53
C LYS A 305 -0.89 -27.71 15.98
N GLN A 306 -1.34 -27.96 14.74
CA GLN A 306 -1.21 -29.25 14.07
C GLN A 306 0.25 -29.63 13.83
N ALA A 307 1.12 -28.64 13.60
CA ALA A 307 2.56 -28.81 13.49
C ALA A 307 3.28 -28.96 14.83
N GLY A 308 2.57 -28.81 15.97
CA GLY A 308 3.13 -28.98 17.32
C GLY A 308 3.55 -27.70 18.04
N PHE A 309 3.16 -26.53 17.53
CA PHE A 309 3.41 -25.27 18.21
C PHE A 309 2.37 -25.00 19.32
N ASN A 310 2.80 -24.38 20.40
CA ASN A 310 1.95 -23.83 21.44
C ASN A 310 1.48 -22.41 21.05
N ALA A 311 0.59 -22.33 20.07
CA ALA A 311 0.14 -21.09 19.45
C ALA A 311 -1.11 -20.54 20.14
N GLU A 312 -1.07 -19.27 20.54
CA GLU A 312 -2.21 -18.55 21.17
C GLU A 312 -2.46 -17.25 20.43
N VAL A 313 -3.74 -16.91 20.22
CA VAL A 313 -4.17 -15.64 19.62
C VAL A 313 -4.50 -14.64 20.72
N GLU A 314 -3.95 -13.44 20.59
CA GLU A 314 -4.30 -12.26 21.39
C GLU A 314 -4.92 -11.21 20.47
N SER A 315 -6.16 -10.80 20.77
CA SER A 315 -6.96 -9.93 19.92
C SER A 315 -7.21 -8.58 20.61
N TYR A 316 -6.99 -7.49 19.86
CA TYR A 316 -7.05 -6.11 20.33
C TYR A 316 -7.81 -5.24 19.32
N ASP A 317 -8.33 -4.07 19.75
CA ASP A 317 -8.72 -3.03 18.80
C ASP A 317 -7.53 -2.62 17.92
N PHE A 318 -7.80 -2.01 16.77
CA PHE A 318 -6.74 -1.73 15.78
C PHE A 318 -5.62 -0.81 16.33
N SER A 319 -5.96 0.19 17.15
CA SER A 319 -4.94 1.08 17.72
C SER A 319 -3.99 0.33 18.64
N THR A 320 -4.54 -0.49 19.54
CA THR A 320 -3.77 -1.34 20.46
C THR A 320 -3.00 -2.43 19.72
N PHE A 321 -3.58 -3.01 18.66
CA PHE A 321 -2.86 -3.94 17.77
C PHE A 321 -1.63 -3.27 17.14
N MET A 322 -1.75 -2.02 16.66
CA MET A 322 -0.64 -1.26 16.09
C MET A 322 0.49 -0.99 17.11
N GLU A 323 0.13 -0.77 18.38
CA GLU A 323 1.10 -0.63 19.47
C GLU A 323 1.83 -1.95 19.73
N HIS A 324 1.08 -3.06 19.85
CA HIS A 324 1.66 -4.39 20.12
C HIS A 324 2.59 -4.85 19.01
N ARG A 325 2.20 -4.72 17.74
CA ARG A 325 3.06 -5.13 16.60
C ARG A 325 4.34 -4.29 16.48
N SER A 326 4.36 -3.10 17.06
CA SER A 326 5.52 -2.19 17.04
C SER A 326 6.54 -2.49 18.15
N ASP A 327 6.16 -3.29 19.15
CA ASP A 327 7.06 -3.74 20.22
C ASP A 327 7.39 -5.24 20.04
N PRO A 328 8.64 -5.61 19.67
CA PRO A 328 9.00 -7.01 19.45
C PRO A 328 8.80 -7.92 20.67
N LYS A 329 8.62 -7.36 21.87
CA LYS A 329 8.36 -8.14 23.09
C LYS A 329 6.88 -8.55 23.24
N GLN A 330 5.99 -7.97 22.44
CA GLN A 330 4.56 -8.15 22.54
C GLN A 330 3.98 -9.17 21.55
N PHE A 331 4.76 -9.61 20.56
CA PHE A 331 4.29 -10.55 19.56
C PHE A 331 5.35 -11.59 19.17
N SER A 332 4.88 -12.75 18.74
CA SER A 332 5.68 -13.73 17.98
C SER A 332 5.39 -13.61 16.47
N MET A 333 4.14 -13.38 16.13
CA MET A 333 3.65 -13.22 14.75
C MET A 333 2.47 -12.24 14.71
N PHE A 334 2.25 -11.65 13.52
CA PHE A 334 1.02 -10.94 13.19
C PHE A 334 0.72 -11.01 11.70
N ILE A 335 -0.55 -10.85 11.35
CA ILE A 335 -1.02 -10.79 9.96
C ILE A 335 -1.51 -9.36 9.70
N THR A 336 -1.22 -8.85 8.50
CA THR A 336 -1.74 -7.56 8.04
C THR A 336 -1.83 -7.51 6.52
N SER A 337 -2.80 -6.72 6.04
CA SER A 337 -2.98 -6.40 4.63
C SER A 337 -2.08 -5.23 4.23
N ASN A 338 -1.48 -5.30 3.05
CA ASN A 338 -0.69 -4.22 2.47
C ASN A 338 -1.12 -3.97 1.02
N SER A 339 -1.35 -2.73 0.66
CA SER A 339 -1.48 -2.35 -0.74
C SER A 339 -0.15 -2.52 -1.48
N TYR A 340 -0.19 -2.80 -2.78
CA TYR A 340 1.03 -2.90 -3.57
C TYR A 340 1.87 -1.62 -3.51
N ASN A 341 3.17 -1.77 -3.38
CA ASN A 341 4.12 -0.68 -3.56
C ASN A 341 4.54 -0.55 -5.03
N MET A 342 5.02 0.62 -5.42
CA MET A 342 5.54 0.83 -6.78
C MET A 342 6.93 0.21 -6.96
N LEU A 343 7.67 0.12 -5.86
CA LEU A 343 9.04 -0.38 -5.84
C LEU A 343 9.18 -1.43 -4.75
N PRO A 344 9.89 -2.53 -5.00
CA PRO A 344 10.16 -3.54 -3.97
C PRO A 344 10.86 -2.98 -2.75
N VAL A 345 11.76 -1.98 -2.91
CA VAL A 345 12.46 -1.34 -1.79
C VAL A 345 11.54 -0.59 -0.80
N GLN A 346 10.26 -0.45 -1.11
CA GLN A 346 9.24 0.15 -0.26
C GLN A 346 8.43 -0.88 0.56
N LEU A 347 8.69 -2.17 0.37
CA LEU A 347 7.95 -3.24 1.05
C LEU A 347 8.18 -3.21 2.57
N SER A 348 7.11 -3.42 3.32
CA SER A 348 7.15 -3.39 4.79
C SER A 348 8.07 -4.45 5.39
N VAL A 349 8.26 -5.59 4.71
CA VAL A 349 9.16 -6.65 5.16
C VAL A 349 10.63 -6.20 5.21
N LEU A 350 11.00 -5.20 4.41
CA LEU A 350 12.34 -4.62 4.39
C LEU A 350 12.56 -3.55 5.46
N ASP A 351 11.49 -3.14 6.16
CA ASP A 351 11.54 -2.20 7.27
C ASP A 351 11.73 -2.97 8.58
N LYS A 352 12.85 -2.68 9.28
CA LYS A 352 13.20 -3.28 10.59
C LYS A 352 12.09 -3.12 11.64
N GLY A 353 11.26 -2.09 11.53
CA GLY A 353 10.14 -1.83 12.45
C GLY A 353 8.99 -2.84 12.35
N TRP A 354 9.02 -3.76 11.38
CA TRP A 354 7.94 -4.75 11.19
C TRP A 354 8.29 -6.13 11.79
N ALA A 355 9.23 -6.85 11.17
CA ALA A 355 9.64 -8.18 11.63
C ALA A 355 10.96 -8.15 12.42
N GLY A 356 11.60 -7.02 12.54
CA GLY A 356 12.94 -6.89 13.10
C GLY A 356 14.04 -7.39 12.16
N LEU A 357 13.76 -7.55 10.88
CA LEU A 357 14.71 -8.08 9.90
C LEU A 357 15.86 -7.09 9.66
N ASP A 358 16.99 -7.38 10.32
CA ASP A 358 18.23 -6.61 10.20
C ASP A 358 19.35 -7.54 9.72
N ARG A 359 19.48 -7.67 8.41
CA ARG A 359 20.45 -8.53 7.73
C ARG A 359 21.24 -7.74 6.70
N GLN A 360 22.51 -8.07 6.55
CA GLN A 360 23.37 -7.43 5.55
C GLN A 360 22.86 -7.70 4.13
N GLU A 361 22.32 -8.91 3.89
CA GLU A 361 21.73 -9.34 2.62
C GLU A 361 20.57 -8.41 2.18
N VAL A 362 19.77 -7.93 3.12
CA VAL A 362 18.70 -6.95 2.82
C VAL A 362 19.30 -5.62 2.38
N THR A 363 20.27 -5.12 3.12
CA THR A 363 20.95 -3.85 2.81
C THR A 363 21.65 -3.91 1.45
N ASP A 364 22.34 -5.02 1.18
CA ASP A 364 23.06 -5.24 -0.07
C ASP A 364 22.08 -5.41 -1.26
N GLY A 365 20.98 -6.14 -1.05
CA GLY A 365 19.92 -6.33 -2.02
C GLY A 365 19.26 -5.00 -2.41
N ILE A 366 18.85 -4.19 -1.42
CA ILE A 366 18.30 -2.84 -1.68
C ILE A 366 19.31 -1.99 -2.46
N THR A 367 20.59 -2.04 -2.08
CA THR A 367 21.64 -1.27 -2.77
C THR A 367 21.79 -1.71 -4.21
N LYS A 368 21.81 -3.03 -4.49
CA LYS A 368 21.89 -3.56 -5.86
C LYS A 368 20.70 -3.12 -6.70
N ILE A 369 19.47 -3.24 -6.18
CA ILE A 369 18.26 -2.79 -6.88
C ILE A 369 18.37 -1.32 -7.26
N ARG A 370 18.75 -0.46 -6.32
CA ARG A 370 18.81 0.98 -6.52
C ARG A 370 19.96 1.47 -7.39
N SER A 371 21.06 0.72 -7.45
CA SER A 371 22.25 1.04 -8.26
C SER A 371 22.32 0.29 -9.60
N ALA A 372 21.30 -0.49 -9.93
CA ALA A 372 21.24 -1.27 -11.16
C ALA A 372 21.35 -0.36 -12.40
N ALA A 373 22.05 -0.82 -13.42
CA ALA A 373 22.26 -0.08 -14.67
C ALA A 373 21.11 -0.26 -15.66
N SER A 374 20.24 -1.27 -15.44
CA SER A 374 19.06 -1.53 -16.27
C SER A 374 17.90 -2.07 -15.44
N ASP A 375 16.70 -2.03 -16.00
CA ASP A 375 15.49 -2.60 -15.37
C ASP A 375 15.64 -4.12 -15.18
N GLU A 376 16.30 -4.82 -16.10
CA GLU A 376 16.55 -6.26 -16.01
C GLU A 376 17.48 -6.58 -14.83
N GLU A 377 18.57 -5.83 -14.67
CA GLU A 377 19.51 -5.99 -13.54
C GLU A 377 18.81 -5.72 -12.20
N ALA A 378 17.98 -4.69 -12.15
CA ALA A 378 17.18 -4.38 -10.97
C ALA A 378 16.18 -5.49 -10.63
N ALA A 379 15.51 -6.08 -11.64
CA ALA A 379 14.58 -7.18 -11.48
C ALA A 379 15.28 -8.47 -11.00
N GLU A 380 16.47 -8.79 -11.51
CA GLU A 380 17.28 -9.91 -11.03
C GLU A 380 17.69 -9.72 -9.56
N ALA A 381 18.16 -8.52 -9.21
CA ALA A 381 18.53 -8.20 -7.83
C ALA A 381 17.34 -8.29 -6.87
N TRP A 382 16.14 -7.93 -7.34
CA TRP A 382 14.90 -8.10 -6.59
C TRP A 382 14.54 -9.59 -6.42
N ALA A 383 14.62 -10.40 -7.46
CA ALA A 383 14.34 -11.83 -7.38
C ALA A 383 15.26 -12.56 -6.39
N ASP A 384 16.55 -12.19 -6.36
CA ASP A 384 17.53 -12.70 -5.38
C ASP A 384 17.12 -12.29 -3.97
N LEU A 385 16.75 -11.02 -3.75
CA LEU A 385 16.33 -10.53 -2.44
C LEU A 385 15.02 -11.18 -1.98
N GLN A 386 14.05 -11.36 -2.87
CA GLN A 386 12.80 -12.07 -2.57
C GLN A 386 13.06 -13.52 -2.13
N THR A 387 13.95 -14.23 -2.82
CA THR A 387 14.37 -15.59 -2.43
C THR A 387 14.95 -15.60 -1.02
N PHE A 388 15.86 -14.67 -0.71
CA PHE A 388 16.43 -14.53 0.64
C PHE A 388 15.36 -14.28 1.71
N LEU A 389 14.35 -13.44 1.43
CA LEU A 389 13.27 -13.18 2.40
C LEU A 389 12.50 -14.45 2.77
N TYR A 390 12.28 -15.33 1.80
CA TYR A 390 11.64 -16.62 2.03
C TYR A 390 12.57 -17.61 2.76
N GLU A 391 13.86 -17.61 2.48
CA GLU A 391 14.86 -18.44 3.16
C GLU A 391 15.02 -18.06 4.62
N ASP A 392 15.15 -16.76 4.95
CA ASP A 392 15.22 -16.28 6.35
C ASP A 392 13.91 -16.55 7.10
N GLY A 393 12.79 -16.48 6.41
CA GLY A 393 11.47 -16.72 6.98
C GLY A 393 10.98 -15.60 7.91
N ALA A 394 11.49 -14.38 7.76
CA ALA A 394 11.03 -13.22 8.53
C ALA A 394 9.56 -12.86 8.26
N ALA A 395 9.10 -13.14 7.04
CA ALA A 395 7.72 -12.95 6.65
C ALA A 395 7.38 -13.80 5.42
N THR A 396 6.09 -13.98 5.16
CA THR A 396 5.59 -14.58 3.91
C THR A 396 4.36 -13.83 3.42
N VAL A 397 4.20 -13.75 2.12
CA VAL A 397 2.89 -13.47 1.52
C VAL A 397 2.00 -14.67 1.80
N LEU A 398 0.79 -14.47 2.29
CA LEU A 398 -0.23 -15.53 2.37
C LEU A 398 -0.95 -15.63 1.02
N GLY A 399 -1.18 -14.51 0.36
CA GLY A 399 -1.70 -14.40 -0.98
C GLY A 399 -2.08 -12.98 -1.35
N HIS A 400 -2.61 -12.81 -2.55
CA HIS A 400 -3.05 -11.54 -3.10
C HIS A 400 -4.56 -11.42 -2.99
N PHE A 401 -5.05 -10.25 -2.62
CA PHE A 401 -6.48 -10.02 -2.47
C PHE A 401 -6.99 -8.95 -3.44
N THR A 402 -8.30 -8.95 -3.64
CA THR A 402 -9.00 -7.95 -4.42
C THR A 402 -9.86 -7.06 -3.52
N ASN A 403 -10.05 -5.80 -3.93
CA ASN A 403 -11.05 -4.91 -3.37
C ASN A 403 -12.32 -4.96 -4.23
N VAL A 404 -13.48 -4.82 -3.60
CA VAL A 404 -14.77 -4.81 -4.27
C VAL A 404 -15.45 -3.47 -4.03
N ILE A 405 -15.83 -2.82 -5.13
CA ILE A 405 -16.61 -1.59 -5.14
C ILE A 405 -17.99 -1.94 -5.65
N LEU A 406 -19.03 -1.54 -4.91
CA LEU A 406 -20.42 -1.69 -5.31
C LEU A 406 -20.92 -0.39 -5.96
N THR A 407 -21.53 -0.49 -7.13
CA THR A 407 -22.16 0.63 -7.79
C THR A 407 -23.60 0.30 -8.19
N ASN A 408 -24.43 1.34 -8.35
CA ASN A 408 -25.67 1.20 -9.10
C ASN A 408 -25.32 0.87 -10.57
N GLU A 409 -26.12 0.04 -11.23
CA GLU A 409 -25.87 -0.38 -12.63
C GLU A 409 -25.72 0.78 -13.63
N LYS A 410 -26.30 1.96 -13.31
CA LYS A 410 -26.25 3.16 -14.14
C LYS A 410 -24.94 3.94 -14.00
N VAL A 411 -24.11 3.58 -13.03
CA VAL A 411 -22.82 4.24 -12.82
C VAL A 411 -21.79 3.60 -13.73
N ASP A 412 -21.17 4.41 -14.57
CA ASP A 412 -20.07 4.03 -15.44
C ASP A 412 -18.84 4.93 -15.21
N GLY A 413 -17.68 4.55 -15.78
CA GLY A 413 -16.47 5.37 -15.77
C GLY A 413 -15.74 5.42 -14.44
N VAL A 414 -16.08 4.57 -13.47
CA VAL A 414 -15.24 4.40 -12.28
C VAL A 414 -13.93 3.75 -12.73
N GLY A 415 -12.84 4.52 -12.65
CA GLY A 415 -11.50 4.04 -12.93
C GLY A 415 -10.83 3.46 -11.70
N TYR A 416 -9.67 2.84 -11.91
CA TYR A 416 -8.82 2.36 -10.83
C TYR A 416 -7.36 2.37 -11.25
N VAL A 417 -6.53 3.03 -10.43
CA VAL A 417 -5.06 2.93 -10.49
C VAL A 417 -4.55 2.89 -9.06
N ARG A 418 -4.42 1.70 -8.48
CA ARG A 418 -4.09 1.46 -7.06
C ARG A 418 -5.14 1.93 -6.05
N PHE A 419 -5.98 2.88 -6.44
CA PHE A 419 -7.16 3.36 -5.70
C PHE A 419 -8.24 3.79 -6.68
N PRO A 420 -9.51 3.88 -6.24
CA PRO A 420 -10.61 4.28 -7.12
C PRO A 420 -10.44 5.69 -7.67
N ILE A 421 -10.83 5.86 -8.93
CA ILE A 421 -10.85 7.13 -9.63
C ILE A 421 -12.29 7.49 -9.95
N TYR A 422 -12.76 8.64 -9.44
CA TYR A 422 -14.15 9.05 -9.54
C TYR A 422 -14.40 10.26 -10.43
N TRP A 423 -13.37 10.98 -10.88
CA TRP A 423 -13.58 12.17 -11.74
C TRP A 423 -14.14 11.84 -13.13
N THR A 424 -14.01 10.60 -13.58
CA THR A 424 -14.61 10.07 -14.82
C THR A 424 -15.95 9.37 -14.60
N ALA A 425 -16.40 9.23 -13.34
CA ALA A 425 -17.64 8.54 -13.05
C ALA A 425 -18.86 9.34 -13.50
N THR A 426 -19.81 8.66 -14.16
CA THR A 426 -21.10 9.20 -14.65
C THR A 426 -22.25 8.36 -14.10
N LYS A 427 -23.47 8.98 -14.09
CA LYS A 427 -24.73 8.32 -13.78
C LYS A 427 -25.77 8.62 -14.83
#